data_82ef3b31c399b875c89e220fa5fe96cb
#
_entry.id   82ef3b31c399b875c89e220fa5fe96cb
#
_cell.length_a   1.000
_cell.length_b   1.000
_cell.length_c   1.000
_cell.angle_alpha   90.00
_cell.angle_beta   90.00
_cell.angle_gamma   90.00
#
_symmetry.space_group_name_H-M   'P 1'
#
loop_
_entity.id
_entity.type
_entity.pdbx_description
1 polymer ?
#
loop_
_entity_poly.entity_id
_entity_poly.type
_entity_poly.pdbx_seq_one_letter_code
_entity_poly.pdbx_strand_id
1 'polypeptide(L)'
;TCKLNSGGVNLLNSGFAVASRNSSGKYTYISTRRFISNPGALAKYRYRFPKSISKKGLQVNADMMEDAEELNVRNSVINIDFSQLIAPPALQNSRYSYSWKYQGQTYWFVKDSVSYYDRQLLALNSTSSVNSAVLLLSWRSDLTSLIYPQGRQQGHAFYAWNTKDRSARKQLQATLNFLARRYSTSTKKYGQISNWIIGNEVNNYNTYNYAGSQTLRQYS
;
A
#
# COMPACT_ATOMS: atom_id res chain seq x y z
N THR A 1 25.54 -15.22 8.43
CA THR A 1 24.15 -15.44 7.97
C THR A 1 23.20 -15.11 9.10
N CYS A 2 22.17 -14.31 8.79
CA CYS A 2 21.12 -13.95 9.72
C CYS A 2 19.79 -14.51 9.21
N LYS A 3 18.98 -15.09 10.11
CA LYS A 3 17.61 -15.48 9.74
C LYS A 3 16.74 -14.24 9.60
N LEU A 4 15.95 -14.14 8.53
CA LEU A 4 15.05 -13.01 8.31
C LEU A 4 13.86 -12.95 9.28
N ASN A 5 13.49 -14.07 9.87
CA ASN A 5 12.50 -14.14 10.95
C ASN A 5 13.18 -14.53 12.24
N SER A 6 13.13 -13.67 13.23
CA SER A 6 13.68 -13.90 14.56
C SER A 6 12.73 -13.36 15.61
N GLY A 7 12.39 -14.18 16.61
CA GLY A 7 11.47 -13.77 17.69
C GLY A 7 10.09 -13.32 17.22
N GLY A 8 9.57 -13.87 16.11
CA GLY A 8 8.28 -13.46 15.52
C GLY A 8 8.33 -12.13 14.72
N VAL A 9 9.52 -11.55 14.56
CA VAL A 9 9.72 -10.29 13.81
C VAL A 9 10.30 -10.61 12.44
N ASN A 10 9.69 -10.05 11.38
CA ASN A 10 10.27 -10.06 10.05
C ASN A 10 11.32 -8.95 9.93
N LEU A 11 12.57 -9.35 9.73
CA LEU A 11 13.71 -8.44 9.67
C LEU A 11 14.00 -7.90 8.26
N LEU A 12 13.15 -8.21 7.26
CA LEU A 12 13.38 -7.80 5.86
C LEU A 12 13.59 -6.28 5.72
N ASN A 13 12.84 -5.51 6.48
CA ASN A 13 12.90 -4.04 6.48
C ASN A 13 13.70 -3.46 7.65
N SER A 14 14.48 -4.31 8.33
CA SER A 14 15.31 -3.87 9.46
C SER A 14 16.65 -3.38 8.98
N GLY A 15 17.21 -2.40 9.71
CA GLY A 15 18.60 -1.99 9.50
C GLY A 15 19.55 -2.91 10.25
N PHE A 16 20.59 -3.35 9.57
CA PHE A 16 21.64 -4.22 10.09
C PHE A 16 22.92 -3.42 10.28
N ALA A 17 23.59 -3.63 11.41
CA ALA A 17 24.91 -3.08 11.69
C ALA A 17 25.81 -4.19 12.25
N VAL A 18 27.11 -4.08 11.98
CA VAL A 18 28.10 -4.95 12.63
C VAL A 18 28.43 -4.34 13.99
N ALA A 19 28.47 -5.19 15.01
CA ALA A 19 28.89 -4.79 16.35
C ALA A 19 29.98 -5.72 16.86
N SER A 20 30.96 -5.17 17.58
CA SER A 20 31.91 -5.94 18.36
C SER A 20 31.43 -6.05 19.81
N ARG A 21 31.76 -7.16 20.46
CA ARG A 21 31.49 -7.38 21.87
C ARG A 21 32.81 -7.27 22.67
N ASN A 22 32.84 -6.40 23.65
CA ASN A 22 33.99 -6.26 24.51
C ASN A 22 34.03 -7.36 25.61
N SER A 23 35.09 -7.37 26.40
CA SER A 23 35.30 -8.38 27.49
C SER A 23 34.23 -8.31 28.60
N SER A 24 33.58 -7.16 28.78
CA SER A 24 32.46 -6.97 29.72
C SER A 24 31.10 -7.34 29.12
N GLY A 25 31.06 -7.86 27.87
CA GLY A 25 29.84 -8.29 27.21
C GLY A 25 29.04 -7.19 26.55
N LYS A 26 29.48 -5.94 26.57
CA LYS A 26 28.82 -4.79 25.96
C LYS A 26 29.10 -4.74 24.46
N TYR A 27 28.06 -4.47 23.65
CA TYR A 27 28.16 -4.30 22.21
C TYR A 27 28.44 -2.84 21.82
N THR A 28 29.35 -2.66 20.87
CA THR A 28 29.64 -1.36 20.24
C THR A 28 29.54 -1.51 18.73
N TYR A 29 28.78 -0.62 18.10
CA TYR A 29 28.65 -0.62 16.63
C TYR A 29 29.96 -0.21 15.98
N ILE A 30 30.44 -1.02 15.04
CA ILE A 30 31.66 -0.80 14.25
C ILE A 30 31.35 -0.54 12.77
N SER A 31 30.09 -0.53 12.39
CA SER A 31 29.64 -0.15 11.05
C SER A 31 28.41 0.78 11.11
N THR A 32 28.18 1.51 10.04
CA THR A 32 26.91 2.20 9.80
C THR A 32 25.79 1.19 9.58
N ARG A 33 24.55 1.61 9.83
CA ARG A 33 23.36 0.80 9.56
C ARG A 33 23.14 0.67 8.05
N ARG A 34 22.91 -0.55 7.59
CA ARG A 34 22.58 -0.88 6.21
C ARG A 34 21.26 -1.62 6.15
N PHE A 35 20.49 -1.38 5.10
CA PHE A 35 19.25 -2.10 4.83
C PHE A 35 19.44 -3.11 3.71
N ILE A 36 18.54 -4.10 3.64
CA ILE A 36 18.55 -5.06 2.55
C ILE A 36 18.23 -4.30 1.24
N SER A 37 19.15 -4.31 0.31
CA SER A 37 19.02 -3.60 -0.98
C SER A 37 18.36 -4.43 -2.08
N ASN A 38 18.25 -5.75 -1.87
CA ASN A 38 17.65 -6.66 -2.85
C ASN A 38 16.58 -7.58 -2.21
N PRO A 39 15.47 -7.03 -1.72
CA PRO A 39 14.40 -7.84 -1.12
C PRO A 39 13.76 -8.80 -2.11
N GLY A 40 13.78 -8.48 -3.41
CA GLY A 40 13.25 -9.33 -4.47
C GLY A 40 13.98 -10.65 -4.65
N ALA A 41 15.22 -10.77 -4.17
CA ALA A 41 15.95 -12.04 -4.21
C ALA A 41 15.26 -13.16 -3.40
N LEU A 42 14.46 -12.80 -2.41
CA LEU A 42 13.71 -13.71 -1.54
C LEU A 42 12.25 -13.88 -1.96
N ALA A 43 11.83 -13.22 -3.05
CA ALA A 43 10.46 -13.29 -3.52
C ALA A 43 10.11 -14.73 -3.91
N LYS A 44 9.02 -15.24 -3.30
CA LYS A 44 8.46 -16.56 -3.63
C LYS A 44 7.91 -16.60 -5.05
N TYR A 45 7.35 -15.47 -5.51
CA TYR A 45 6.76 -15.33 -6.83
C TYR A 45 7.64 -14.42 -7.68
N ARG A 46 8.08 -14.94 -8.83
CA ARG A 46 8.89 -14.21 -9.80
C ARG A 46 8.12 -14.17 -11.11
N TYR A 47 7.42 -13.09 -11.36
CA TYR A 47 6.75 -12.84 -12.64
C TYR A 47 7.17 -11.46 -13.16
N ARG A 48 7.09 -11.30 -14.46
CA ARG A 48 7.46 -10.04 -15.11
C ARG A 48 6.25 -9.11 -15.12
N PHE A 49 6.45 -7.91 -14.61
CA PHE A 49 5.53 -6.82 -14.86
C PHE A 49 5.75 -6.22 -16.23
N PRO A 50 4.72 -5.61 -16.85
CA PRO A 50 4.87 -4.91 -18.10
C PRO A 50 5.91 -3.79 -17.94
N LYS A 51 6.70 -3.57 -19.00
CA LYS A 51 7.61 -2.43 -19.06
C LYS A 51 6.94 -1.35 -19.90
N SER A 52 7.00 -0.10 -19.45
CA SER A 52 6.53 1.01 -20.25
C SER A 52 7.33 1.14 -21.53
N ILE A 53 6.64 1.18 -22.66
CA ILE A 53 7.21 1.39 -24.00
C ILE A 53 6.97 2.83 -24.50
N SER A 54 6.26 3.64 -23.71
CA SER A 54 5.93 5.03 -24.02
C SER A 54 5.89 5.84 -22.72
N LYS A 55 6.17 7.13 -22.81
CA LYS A 55 6.01 8.09 -21.70
C LYS A 55 4.59 8.64 -21.58
N LYS A 56 3.68 8.30 -22.49
CA LYS A 56 2.29 8.75 -22.42
C LYS A 56 1.59 8.08 -21.25
N GLY A 57 1.07 8.88 -20.34
CA GLY A 57 0.39 8.42 -19.13
C GLY A 57 -0.82 9.29 -18.83
N LEU A 58 -1.90 8.66 -18.38
CA LEU A 58 -3.12 9.31 -17.91
C LEU A 58 -3.70 8.58 -16.71
N GLN A 59 -4.47 9.30 -15.91
CA GLN A 59 -5.42 8.67 -15.00
C GLN A 59 -6.68 8.32 -15.80
N VAL A 60 -6.71 7.10 -16.34
CA VAL A 60 -7.77 6.67 -17.25
C VAL A 60 -9.00 6.24 -16.46
N ASN A 61 -10.18 6.71 -16.89
CA ASN A 61 -11.46 6.16 -16.47
C ASN A 61 -11.77 4.90 -17.29
N ALA A 62 -12.30 3.85 -16.66
CA ALA A 62 -12.66 2.61 -17.34
C ALA A 62 -13.72 2.79 -18.45
N ASP A 63 -14.55 3.82 -18.32
CA ASP A 63 -15.58 4.13 -19.30
C ASP A 63 -15.06 4.94 -20.50
N MET A 64 -13.76 5.31 -20.51
CA MET A 64 -13.07 6.09 -21.57
C MET A 64 -11.85 5.34 -22.12
N MET A 65 -11.95 4.01 -22.21
CA MET A 65 -10.81 3.18 -22.64
C MET A 65 -10.48 3.37 -24.13
N GLU A 66 -11.47 3.62 -24.97
CA GLU A 66 -11.27 3.87 -26.40
C GLU A 66 -10.37 5.10 -26.62
N ASP A 67 -10.63 6.20 -25.90
CA ASP A 67 -9.79 7.41 -25.95
C ASP A 67 -8.35 7.12 -25.49
N ALA A 68 -8.19 6.29 -24.45
CA ALA A 68 -6.88 5.92 -23.96
C ALA A 68 -6.10 5.05 -24.95
N GLU A 69 -6.79 4.19 -25.71
CA GLU A 69 -6.22 3.38 -26.78
C GLU A 69 -5.79 4.22 -27.98
N GLU A 70 -6.66 5.11 -28.45
CA GLU A 70 -6.36 6.05 -29.54
C GLU A 70 -5.16 6.95 -29.21
N LEU A 71 -5.10 7.45 -27.98
CA LEU A 71 -3.97 8.22 -27.47
C LEU A 71 -2.70 7.36 -27.22
N ASN A 72 -2.79 6.04 -27.38
CA ASN A 72 -1.71 5.11 -27.10
C ASN A 72 -1.12 5.28 -25.69
N VAL A 73 -1.99 5.35 -24.69
CA VAL A 73 -1.61 5.43 -23.26
C VAL A 73 -0.95 4.13 -22.83
N ARG A 74 0.24 4.21 -22.22
CA ARG A 74 1.01 3.06 -21.77
C ARG A 74 1.37 3.12 -20.28
N ASN A 75 0.99 4.17 -19.61
CA ASN A 75 1.09 4.31 -18.15
C ASN A 75 -0.23 4.82 -17.62
N SER A 76 -0.73 4.22 -16.56
CA SER A 76 -1.94 4.69 -15.91
C SER A 76 -1.79 4.72 -14.40
N VAL A 77 -2.55 5.60 -13.76
CA VAL A 77 -2.64 5.72 -12.32
C VAL A 77 -4.08 5.54 -11.90
N ILE A 78 -4.31 4.77 -10.84
CA ILE A 78 -5.60 4.70 -10.16
C ILE A 78 -5.43 5.11 -8.70
N ASN A 79 -6.48 5.67 -8.13
CA ASN A 79 -6.54 5.97 -6.70
C ASN A 79 -7.32 4.86 -5.99
N ILE A 80 -6.73 4.27 -4.95
CA ILE A 80 -7.38 3.28 -4.08
C ILE A 80 -7.53 3.88 -2.70
N ASP A 81 -8.74 4.29 -2.36
CA ASP A 81 -9.04 4.86 -1.06
C ASP A 81 -9.44 3.76 -0.07
N PHE A 82 -8.66 3.58 0.98
CA PHE A 82 -8.93 2.60 2.03
C PHE A 82 -10.24 2.87 2.77
N SER A 83 -10.67 4.13 2.86
CA SER A 83 -11.94 4.47 3.47
C SER A 83 -13.14 3.95 2.68
N GLN A 84 -13.02 3.85 1.36
CA GLN A 84 -14.04 3.27 0.49
C GLN A 84 -13.97 1.73 0.47
N LEU A 85 -12.76 1.20 0.63
CA LEU A 85 -12.50 -0.23 0.49
C LEU A 85 -12.83 -1.02 1.75
N ILE A 86 -12.44 -0.51 2.94
CA ILE A 86 -12.67 -1.18 4.23
C ILE A 86 -14.16 -1.12 4.57
N ALA A 87 -14.77 -2.27 4.82
CA ALA A 87 -16.19 -2.36 5.11
C ALA A 87 -16.53 -1.73 6.48
N PRO A 88 -17.51 -0.82 6.55
CA PRO A 88 -18.06 -0.36 7.81
C PRO A 88 -18.76 -1.52 8.54
N PRO A 89 -18.95 -1.44 9.86
CA PRO A 89 -19.55 -2.53 10.65
C PRO A 89 -20.84 -3.12 10.07
N ALA A 90 -21.73 -2.28 9.55
CA ALA A 90 -23.00 -2.72 8.95
C ALA A 90 -22.85 -3.59 7.69
N LEU A 91 -21.73 -3.45 6.98
CA LEU A 91 -21.45 -4.22 5.74
C LEU A 91 -20.48 -5.39 5.97
N GLN A 92 -20.06 -5.67 7.21
CA GLN A 92 -19.13 -6.76 7.53
C GLN A 92 -19.82 -8.14 7.51
N ASN A 93 -20.32 -8.52 6.36
CA ASN A 93 -20.94 -9.83 6.11
C ASN A 93 -20.71 -10.27 4.66
N SER A 94 -20.94 -11.55 4.39
CA SER A 94 -20.66 -12.17 3.07
C SER A 94 -21.57 -11.70 1.93
N ARG A 95 -22.68 -11.03 2.24
CA ARG A 95 -23.57 -10.45 1.22
C ARG A 95 -22.92 -9.22 0.56
N TYR A 96 -22.33 -8.32 1.36
CA TYR A 96 -21.86 -7.02 0.90
C TYR A 96 -20.33 -6.91 0.82
N SER A 97 -19.60 -7.82 1.47
CA SER A 97 -18.14 -7.72 1.58
C SER A 97 -17.44 -9.05 1.39
N TYR A 98 -16.19 -8.98 0.95
CA TYR A 98 -15.25 -10.09 0.99
C TYR A 98 -14.63 -10.19 2.37
N SER A 99 -14.64 -11.39 2.97
CA SER A 99 -13.86 -11.68 4.16
C SER A 99 -12.42 -12.02 3.80
N TRP A 100 -11.47 -11.54 4.59
CA TRP A 100 -10.04 -11.78 4.41
C TRP A 100 -9.37 -12.14 5.73
N LYS A 101 -8.82 -13.34 5.81
CA LYS A 101 -8.07 -13.77 6.99
C LYS A 101 -6.62 -13.30 6.89
N TYR A 102 -6.17 -12.53 7.89
CA TYR A 102 -4.80 -12.08 8.00
C TYR A 102 -4.33 -12.13 9.45
N GLN A 103 -3.22 -12.81 9.71
CA GLN A 103 -2.65 -12.98 11.06
C GLN A 103 -3.67 -13.39 12.14
N GLY A 104 -4.53 -14.37 11.83
CA GLY A 104 -5.54 -14.90 12.75
C GLY A 104 -6.80 -14.05 12.93
N GLN A 105 -6.90 -12.91 12.30
CA GLN A 105 -8.07 -12.03 12.32
C GLN A 105 -8.78 -11.99 10.97
N THR A 106 -10.08 -11.72 10.98
CA THR A 106 -10.89 -11.53 9.77
C THR A 106 -11.12 -10.04 9.54
N TYR A 107 -10.85 -9.59 8.33
CA TYR A 107 -11.07 -8.23 7.82
C TYR A 107 -12.07 -8.28 6.67
N TRP A 108 -12.76 -7.18 6.43
CA TRP A 108 -13.85 -7.12 5.46
C TRP A 108 -13.65 -5.98 4.47
N PHE A 109 -13.85 -6.26 3.18
CA PHE A 109 -13.68 -5.31 2.09
C PHE A 109 -14.94 -5.25 1.23
N VAL A 110 -15.45 -4.04 1.00
CA VAL A 110 -16.71 -3.78 0.28
C VAL A 110 -16.64 -4.32 -1.14
N LYS A 111 -17.58 -5.19 -1.52
CA LYS A 111 -17.61 -5.84 -2.84
C LYS A 111 -17.73 -4.84 -3.98
N ASP A 112 -18.58 -3.82 -3.85
CA ASP A 112 -18.80 -2.83 -4.90
C ASP A 112 -17.52 -2.02 -5.16
N SER A 113 -16.82 -1.59 -4.11
CA SER A 113 -15.53 -0.90 -4.24
C SER A 113 -14.48 -1.79 -4.88
N VAL A 114 -14.40 -3.05 -4.48
CA VAL A 114 -13.47 -4.02 -5.08
C VAL A 114 -13.81 -4.23 -6.55
N SER A 115 -15.09 -4.41 -6.89
CA SER A 115 -15.55 -4.63 -8.27
C SER A 115 -15.28 -3.42 -9.16
N TYR A 116 -15.38 -2.21 -8.61
CA TYR A 116 -15.01 -0.99 -9.32
C TYR A 116 -13.52 -1.01 -9.72
N TYR A 117 -12.61 -1.31 -8.77
CA TYR A 117 -11.18 -1.42 -9.06
C TYR A 117 -10.85 -2.58 -10.00
N ASP A 118 -11.52 -3.74 -9.85
CA ASP A 118 -11.37 -4.86 -10.78
C ASP A 118 -11.66 -4.44 -12.22
N ARG A 119 -12.80 -3.76 -12.45
CA ARG A 119 -13.23 -3.32 -13.78
C ARG A 119 -12.21 -2.36 -14.38
N GLN A 120 -11.75 -1.36 -13.62
CA GLN A 120 -10.75 -0.41 -14.09
C GLN A 120 -9.43 -1.11 -14.46
N LEU A 121 -8.93 -1.98 -13.60
CA LEU A 121 -7.65 -2.64 -13.83
C LEU A 121 -7.72 -3.68 -14.96
N LEU A 122 -8.84 -4.35 -15.14
CA LEU A 122 -9.04 -5.27 -16.27
C LEU A 122 -9.05 -4.50 -17.59
N ALA A 123 -9.76 -3.38 -17.66
CA ALA A 123 -9.76 -2.52 -18.83
C ALA A 123 -8.36 -1.99 -19.17
N LEU A 124 -7.62 -1.49 -18.17
CA LEU A 124 -6.24 -1.01 -18.37
C LEU A 124 -5.25 -2.12 -18.77
N ASN A 125 -5.51 -3.36 -18.38
CA ASN A 125 -4.65 -4.48 -18.79
C ASN A 125 -4.78 -4.83 -20.28
N SER A 126 -5.92 -4.52 -20.93
CA SER A 126 -6.08 -4.75 -22.37
C SER A 126 -5.07 -3.94 -23.19
N THR A 127 -4.70 -2.77 -22.71
CA THR A 127 -3.73 -1.88 -23.37
C THR A 127 -2.26 -2.20 -23.08
N SER A 128 -1.98 -3.24 -22.28
CA SER A 128 -0.63 -3.55 -21.78
C SER A 128 0.03 -2.39 -21.00
N SER A 129 -0.78 -1.55 -20.37
CA SER A 129 -0.31 -0.41 -19.58
C SER A 129 0.44 -0.84 -18.32
N VAL A 130 1.41 -0.03 -17.92
CA VAL A 130 2.00 -0.06 -16.58
C VAL A 130 1.09 0.69 -15.62
N ASN A 131 0.39 -0.03 -14.76
CA ASN A 131 -0.57 0.54 -13.84
C ASN A 131 0.05 0.81 -12.48
N SER A 132 -0.09 2.04 -12.00
CA SER A 132 0.31 2.48 -10.66
C SER A 132 -0.93 2.72 -9.80
N ALA A 133 -0.88 2.35 -8.53
CA ALA A 133 -1.94 2.64 -7.58
C ALA A 133 -1.44 3.58 -6.50
N VAL A 134 -2.10 4.72 -6.33
CA VAL A 134 -1.91 5.62 -5.20
C VAL A 134 -2.85 5.18 -4.09
N LEU A 135 -2.29 4.89 -2.93
CA LEU A 135 -3.03 4.42 -1.77
C LEU A 135 -3.38 5.58 -0.86
N LEU A 136 -4.67 5.83 -0.72
CA LEU A 136 -5.24 6.97 -0.04
C LEU A 136 -6.00 6.54 1.22
N LEU A 137 -6.21 7.48 2.14
CA LEU A 137 -7.07 7.34 3.30
C LEU A 137 -7.86 8.63 3.48
N SER A 138 -9.13 8.65 3.12
CA SER A 138 -10.05 9.74 3.37
C SER A 138 -10.63 9.67 4.78
N TRP A 139 -11.24 10.76 5.22
CA TRP A 139 -11.95 10.78 6.50
C TRP A 139 -13.17 9.87 6.48
N ARG A 140 -13.24 9.02 7.49
CA ARG A 140 -14.45 8.26 7.86
C ARG A 140 -14.43 8.04 9.36
N SER A 141 -15.53 8.37 10.03
CA SER A 141 -15.59 8.44 11.50
C SER A 141 -15.20 7.14 12.21
N ASP A 142 -15.58 5.99 11.65
CA ASP A 142 -15.25 4.66 12.18
C ASP A 142 -13.81 4.20 11.85
N LEU A 143 -13.08 4.92 11.01
CA LEU A 143 -11.69 4.64 10.63
C LEU A 143 -10.66 5.65 11.16
N THR A 144 -11.06 6.55 12.03
CA THR A 144 -10.15 7.57 12.58
C THR A 144 -8.95 6.97 13.33
N SER A 145 -9.07 5.73 13.83
CA SER A 145 -7.95 4.99 14.40
C SER A 145 -6.81 4.74 13.41
N LEU A 146 -7.12 4.65 12.10
CA LEU A 146 -6.15 4.47 11.02
C LEU A 146 -5.40 5.76 10.67
N ILE A 147 -5.95 6.91 11.03
CA ILE A 147 -5.36 8.23 10.81
C ILE A 147 -4.29 8.47 11.89
N TYR A 148 -3.15 9.02 11.47
CA TYR A 148 -2.09 9.44 12.38
C TYR A 148 -2.67 10.35 13.50
N PRO A 149 -2.34 10.13 14.78
CA PRO A 149 -3.06 10.74 15.91
C PRO A 149 -3.20 12.26 15.83
N GLN A 150 -2.16 13.00 15.46
CA GLN A 150 -2.21 14.45 15.34
C GLN A 150 -2.99 14.94 14.11
N GLY A 151 -3.24 14.06 13.14
CA GLY A 151 -4.03 14.34 11.94
C GLY A 151 -5.52 14.05 12.07
N ARG A 152 -6.03 13.69 13.26
CA ARG A 152 -7.43 13.33 13.47
C ARG A 152 -8.34 14.54 13.56
N GLN A 153 -8.32 15.34 12.53
CA GLN A 153 -9.16 16.52 12.36
C GLN A 153 -9.81 16.46 10.98
N GLN A 154 -11.13 16.57 10.93
CA GLN A 154 -11.87 16.59 9.67
C GLN A 154 -11.57 17.85 8.85
N GLY A 155 -11.69 17.78 7.53
CA GLY A 155 -11.55 18.93 6.63
C GLY A 155 -10.37 18.84 5.66
N HIS A 156 -9.63 17.72 5.64
CA HIS A 156 -8.54 17.49 4.70
C HIS A 156 -8.92 16.41 3.68
N ALA A 157 -8.31 16.44 2.51
CA ALA A 157 -8.61 15.49 1.43
C ALA A 157 -8.18 14.07 1.80
N PHE A 158 -6.92 13.91 2.21
CA PHE A 158 -6.35 12.62 2.60
C PHE A 158 -5.47 12.74 3.84
N TYR A 159 -5.31 11.62 4.53
CA TYR A 159 -4.67 11.56 5.83
C TYR A 159 -3.47 10.62 5.87
N ALA A 160 -2.47 10.97 6.64
CA ALA A 160 -1.34 10.11 6.95
C ALA A 160 -1.77 8.91 7.81
N TRP A 161 -1.15 7.78 7.53
CA TRP A 161 -1.51 6.51 8.18
C TRP A 161 -0.94 6.39 9.59
N ASN A 162 -1.73 5.84 10.49
CA ASN A 162 -1.29 5.52 11.84
C ASN A 162 -0.55 4.18 11.86
N THR A 163 0.75 4.22 11.68
CA THR A 163 1.63 3.04 11.79
C THR A 163 2.14 2.78 13.20
N LYS A 164 1.88 3.69 14.15
CA LYS A 164 2.32 3.56 15.55
C LYS A 164 1.42 2.61 16.34
N ASP A 165 0.11 2.71 16.16
CA ASP A 165 -0.83 1.82 16.82
C ASP A 165 -0.83 0.42 16.20
N ARG A 166 -0.83 -0.61 17.05
CA ARG A 166 -0.73 -2.01 16.63
C ARG A 166 -1.97 -2.48 15.86
N SER A 167 -3.16 -2.05 16.29
CA SER A 167 -4.41 -2.46 15.65
C SER A 167 -4.58 -1.79 14.29
N ALA A 168 -4.34 -0.46 14.24
CA ALA A 168 -4.35 0.30 13.00
C ALA A 168 -3.35 -0.27 11.98
N ARG A 169 -2.12 -0.53 12.41
CA ARG A 169 -1.11 -1.14 11.55
C ARG A 169 -1.52 -2.50 11.01
N LYS A 170 -2.16 -3.35 11.84
CA LYS A 170 -2.67 -4.66 11.38
C LYS A 170 -3.77 -4.50 10.34
N GLN A 171 -4.71 -3.56 10.52
CA GLN A 171 -5.75 -3.28 9.53
C GLN A 171 -5.14 -2.79 8.21
N LEU A 172 -4.20 -1.84 8.26
CA LEU A 172 -3.49 -1.35 7.07
C LEU A 172 -2.73 -2.47 6.36
N GLN A 173 -2.01 -3.31 7.12
CA GLN A 173 -1.29 -4.47 6.57
C GLN A 173 -2.23 -5.52 5.95
N ALA A 174 -3.38 -5.79 6.57
CA ALA A 174 -4.39 -6.70 6.03
C ALA A 174 -4.95 -6.17 4.72
N THR A 175 -5.22 -4.87 4.64
CA THR A 175 -5.70 -4.20 3.42
C THR A 175 -4.67 -4.28 2.30
N LEU A 176 -3.41 -3.96 2.60
CA LEU A 176 -2.31 -4.10 1.63
C LEU A 176 -2.13 -5.56 1.18
N ASN A 177 -2.23 -6.52 2.09
CA ASN A 177 -2.11 -7.93 1.77
C ASN A 177 -3.25 -8.41 0.85
N PHE A 178 -4.49 -7.98 1.12
CA PHE A 178 -5.65 -8.25 0.27
C PHE A 178 -5.43 -7.71 -1.15
N LEU A 179 -5.08 -6.43 -1.27
CA LEU A 179 -4.83 -5.78 -2.56
C LEU A 179 -3.68 -6.44 -3.33
N ALA A 180 -2.56 -6.70 -2.67
CA ALA A 180 -1.41 -7.33 -3.31
C ALA A 180 -1.74 -8.75 -3.79
N ARG A 181 -2.47 -9.52 -3.00
CA ARG A 181 -2.91 -10.87 -3.40
C ARG A 181 -3.89 -10.85 -4.57
N ARG A 182 -4.66 -9.78 -4.71
CA ARG A 182 -5.63 -9.64 -5.80
C ARG A 182 -4.98 -9.10 -7.10
N TYR A 183 -4.12 -8.09 -7.00
CA TYR A 183 -3.63 -7.33 -8.15
C TYR A 183 -2.13 -7.47 -8.46
N SER A 184 -1.36 -8.18 -7.62
CA SER A 184 0.05 -8.46 -7.87
C SER A 184 0.29 -9.95 -8.11
N THR A 185 -0.48 -10.55 -9.03
CA THR A 185 -0.37 -11.97 -9.37
C THR A 185 -0.07 -12.16 -10.86
N SER A 186 0.53 -13.28 -11.22
CA SER A 186 0.82 -13.62 -12.62
C SER A 186 -0.44 -13.89 -13.44
N THR A 187 -1.53 -14.30 -12.80
CA THR A 187 -2.79 -14.66 -13.50
C THR A 187 -3.53 -13.46 -14.03
N LYS A 188 -3.31 -12.27 -13.47
CA LYS A 188 -4.00 -11.02 -13.82
C LYS A 188 -5.54 -11.13 -13.81
N LYS A 189 -6.09 -12.09 -13.07
CA LYS A 189 -7.53 -12.40 -13.05
C LYS A 189 -8.41 -11.17 -12.79
N TYR A 190 -7.92 -10.22 -12.00
CA TYR A 190 -8.62 -9.00 -11.61
C TYR A 190 -7.90 -7.74 -12.10
N GLY A 191 -7.04 -7.88 -13.09
CA GLY A 191 -6.11 -6.84 -13.48
C GLY A 191 -4.77 -6.91 -12.74
N GLN A 192 -3.89 -5.98 -13.04
CA GLN A 192 -2.54 -5.95 -12.46
C GLN A 192 -2.12 -4.54 -12.09
N ILE A 193 -1.55 -4.39 -10.90
CA ILE A 193 -0.87 -3.19 -10.44
C ILE A 193 0.63 -3.49 -10.42
N SER A 194 1.40 -2.68 -11.14
CA SER A 194 2.86 -2.78 -11.25
C SER A 194 3.58 -1.97 -10.18
N ASN A 195 3.05 -0.81 -9.83
CA ASN A 195 3.64 0.09 -8.86
C ASN A 195 2.64 0.45 -7.77
N TRP A 196 3.10 0.41 -6.52
CA TRP A 196 2.34 0.79 -5.35
C TRP A 196 2.92 2.06 -4.76
N ILE A 197 2.13 3.13 -4.73
CA ILE A 197 2.52 4.43 -4.20
C ILE A 197 1.85 4.60 -2.83
N ILE A 198 2.66 4.61 -1.78
CA ILE A 198 2.19 4.74 -0.40
C ILE A 198 2.33 6.21 0.01
N GLY A 199 1.19 6.82 0.34
CA GLY A 199 1.11 8.26 0.60
C GLY A 199 0.90 9.06 -0.70
N ASN A 200 0.21 10.18 -0.57
CA ASN A 200 -0.12 11.06 -1.68
C ASN A 200 0.42 12.45 -1.37
N GLU A 201 1.21 13.00 -2.29
CA GLU A 201 1.75 14.35 -2.19
C GLU A 201 2.30 14.68 -0.79
N VAL A 202 3.19 13.86 -0.29
CA VAL A 202 3.74 13.98 1.07
C VAL A 202 4.42 15.34 1.34
N ASN A 203 4.83 16.05 0.29
CA ASN A 203 5.32 17.42 0.35
C ASN A 203 4.20 18.45 0.59
N ASN A 204 2.94 18.11 0.30
CA ASN A 204 1.74 18.90 0.60
C ASN A 204 0.94 18.24 1.73
N TYR A 205 1.60 18.02 2.85
CA TYR A 205 1.07 17.27 3.99
C TYR A 205 -0.17 17.91 4.63
N ASN A 206 -0.37 19.21 4.45
CA ASN A 206 -1.53 19.92 5.00
C ASN A 206 -2.86 19.55 4.32
N THR A 207 -2.82 19.01 3.10
CA THR A 207 -4.03 18.72 2.32
C THR A 207 -4.14 17.26 1.93
N TYR A 208 -3.08 16.70 1.34
CA TYR A 208 -3.13 15.41 0.65
C TYR A 208 -2.45 14.26 1.40
N ASN A 209 -1.86 14.53 2.57
CA ASN A 209 -1.33 13.52 3.48
C ASN A 209 -1.28 14.07 4.92
N TYR A 210 -2.43 14.57 5.38
CA TYR A 210 -2.52 15.33 6.62
C TYR A 210 -2.12 14.51 7.84
N ALA A 211 -1.11 15.01 8.54
CA ALA A 211 -0.54 14.41 9.74
C ALA A 211 -0.64 15.31 11.00
N GLY A 212 -1.41 16.41 10.90
CA GLY A 212 -1.41 17.47 11.90
C GLY A 212 -0.22 18.40 11.72
N SER A 213 -0.14 19.43 12.56
CA SER A 213 1.00 20.34 12.56
C SER A 213 2.27 19.60 13.01
N GLN A 214 3.24 19.47 12.14
CA GLN A 214 4.47 18.73 12.35
C GLN A 214 5.68 19.55 11.90
N THR A 215 6.78 19.43 12.61
CA THR A 215 8.07 19.84 12.05
C THR A 215 8.52 18.82 11.00
N LEU A 216 9.37 19.22 10.07
CA LEU A 216 9.92 18.31 9.05
C LEU A 216 10.55 17.06 9.68
N ARG A 217 11.27 17.21 10.80
CA ARG A 217 11.88 16.10 11.54
C ARG A 217 10.87 15.14 12.15
N GLN A 218 9.68 15.61 12.52
CA GLN A 218 8.62 14.77 13.09
C GLN A 218 7.85 14.03 12.00
N TYR A 219 7.75 14.65 10.82
CA TYR A 219 7.03 14.10 9.68
C TYR A 219 7.86 13.06 8.92
N SER A 220 9.17 13.25 8.82
CA SER A 220 10.12 12.31 8.17
C SER A 220 10.52 11.14 9.09
#